data_1cefe14f1e8fed9c02fde81f25fea485
#
_entry.id   1cefe14f1e8fed9c02fde81f25fea485
#
_cell.length_a   1.000
_cell.length_b   1.000
_cell.length_c   1.000
_cell.angle_alpha   90.00
_cell.angle_beta   90.00
_cell.angle_gamma   90.00
#
_symmetry.space_group_name_H-M   'P 1'
#
loop_
_entity.id
_entity.type
_entity.pdbx_description
1 polymer ?
#
loop_
_entity_poly.entity_id
_entity_poly.type
_entity_poly.pdbx_seq_one_letter_code
_entity_poly.pdbx_strand_id
1 'polypeptide(L)'
;VKVIPITTPSGTFKVWTKRFGNNPRLRVLLLHGGPAMTHEYFECFENFLGPEGIEFIYYDQLGSAYSDQPKDDSLWVTERFVEEVEQVRIALGLGRDNFYLYGQSWGGLLAIEYALKYPQNLKGLIVSNMMSSVPAYAEYAEKVLMPAMDPAVLAEVKAIEARKDYANPRYMELLLPSHYQQ
;
A
#
# COMPACT_ATOMS: atom_id res chain seq x y z
N VAL A 1 3.99 -6.66 19.00
CA VAL A 1 2.68 -6.51 18.34
C VAL A 1 1.85 -5.53 19.14
N LYS A 2 1.14 -4.64 18.46
CA LYS A 2 0.15 -3.74 19.03
C LYS A 2 -1.07 -3.72 18.12
N VAL A 3 -2.25 -3.93 18.69
CA VAL A 3 -3.52 -3.77 18.01
C VAL A 3 -4.08 -2.39 18.37
N ILE A 4 -4.40 -1.60 17.35
CA ILE A 4 -4.78 -0.19 17.49
C ILE A 4 -6.25 -0.05 17.11
N PRO A 5 -7.11 0.46 18.02
CA PRO A 5 -8.46 0.83 17.66
C PRO A 5 -8.44 2.08 16.77
N ILE A 6 -9.16 2.04 15.67
CA ILE A 6 -9.38 3.16 14.76
C ILE A 6 -10.87 3.47 14.70
N THR A 7 -11.21 4.75 14.62
CA THR A 7 -12.59 5.22 14.48
C THR A 7 -12.86 5.55 13.02
N THR A 8 -13.98 5.03 12.52
CA THR A 8 -14.48 5.29 11.16
C THR A 8 -15.93 5.77 11.22
N PRO A 9 -16.50 6.27 10.13
CA PRO A 9 -17.92 6.63 10.08
C PRO A 9 -18.87 5.48 10.45
N SER A 10 -18.46 4.23 10.20
CA SER A 10 -19.26 3.02 10.45
C SER A 10 -18.99 2.37 11.81
N GLY A 11 -18.10 2.95 12.64
CA GLY A 11 -17.77 2.43 13.96
C GLY A 11 -16.26 2.30 14.22
N THR A 12 -15.95 1.57 15.29
CA THR A 12 -14.55 1.34 15.70
C THR A 12 -14.11 -0.05 15.27
N PHE A 13 -12.96 -0.11 14.61
CA PHE A 13 -12.31 -1.35 14.17
C PHE A 13 -10.90 -1.41 14.71
N LYS A 14 -10.26 -2.57 14.58
CA LYS A 14 -8.91 -2.82 15.06
C LYS A 14 -7.97 -3.06 13.89
N VAL A 15 -6.84 -2.38 13.90
CA VAL A 15 -5.75 -2.63 12.96
C VAL A 15 -4.52 -3.16 13.68
N TRP A 16 -3.82 -4.08 13.02
CA TRP A 16 -2.66 -4.77 13.56
C TRP A 16 -1.36 -4.08 13.17
N THR A 17 -0.43 -4.00 14.13
CA THR A 17 0.92 -3.50 13.90
C THR A 17 1.96 -4.34 14.63
N LYS A 18 3.18 -4.43 14.06
CA LYS A 18 4.32 -5.10 14.68
C LYS A 18 5.57 -4.26 14.48
N ARG A 19 6.21 -3.91 15.58
CA ARG A 19 7.43 -3.09 15.57
C ARG A 19 8.67 -3.97 15.63
N PHE A 20 9.68 -3.61 14.83
CA PHE A 20 11.02 -4.12 14.86
C PHE A 20 12.03 -3.00 15.16
N GLY A 21 13.01 -3.29 16.01
CA GLY A 21 14.01 -2.31 16.41
C GLY A 21 13.58 -1.45 17.60
N ASN A 22 14.48 -0.52 17.97
CA ASN A 22 14.26 0.41 19.07
C ASN A 22 15.05 1.72 18.81
N ASN A 23 14.68 2.44 17.75
CA ASN A 23 15.34 3.70 17.42
C ASN A 23 14.37 4.86 17.65
N PRO A 24 14.64 5.76 18.62
CA PRO A 24 13.71 6.86 18.92
C PRO A 24 13.66 7.95 17.85
N ARG A 25 14.64 7.98 16.90
CA ARG A 25 14.79 9.05 15.91
C ARG A 25 14.56 8.63 14.47
N LEU A 26 14.52 7.32 14.21
CA LEU A 26 14.41 6.74 12.87
C LEU A 26 13.39 5.61 12.87
N ARG A 27 12.12 5.98 12.65
CA ARG A 27 10.97 5.07 12.68
C ARG A 27 10.23 5.10 11.36
N VAL A 28 10.18 3.97 10.69
CA VAL A 28 9.54 3.83 9.38
C VAL A 28 8.23 3.06 9.55
N LEU A 29 7.10 3.68 9.25
CA LEU A 29 5.82 2.99 9.11
C LEU A 29 5.68 2.49 7.68
N LEU A 30 5.41 1.20 7.50
CA LEU A 30 5.35 0.53 6.20
C LEU A 30 3.89 0.37 5.75
N LEU A 31 3.53 1.03 4.65
CA LEU A 31 2.22 0.90 4.01
C LEU A 31 2.30 -0.11 2.86
N HIS A 32 1.63 -1.25 3.04
CA HIS A 32 1.58 -2.29 2.01
C HIS A 32 0.72 -1.88 0.81
N GLY A 33 0.96 -2.57 -0.30
CA GLY A 33 0.24 -2.40 -1.55
C GLY A 33 -1.13 -3.09 -1.59
N GLY A 34 -1.63 -3.23 -2.77
CA GLY A 34 -2.93 -3.82 -3.08
C GLY A 34 -3.88 -2.81 -3.72
N PRO A 35 -4.91 -2.27 -3.05
CA PRO A 35 -5.29 -2.47 -1.64
C PRO A 35 -5.52 -3.94 -1.24
N ALA A 36 -5.60 -4.19 0.07
CA ALA A 36 -5.88 -5.50 0.67
C ALA A 36 -4.79 -6.59 0.50
N MET A 37 -3.53 -6.21 0.23
CA MET A 37 -2.39 -7.09 0.47
C MET A 37 -2.04 -7.14 1.97
N THR A 38 -0.88 -7.66 2.33
CA THR A 38 -0.44 -7.85 3.72
C THR A 38 0.96 -7.30 3.90
N HIS A 39 1.41 -7.15 5.15
CA HIS A 39 2.77 -6.75 5.48
C HIS A 39 3.84 -7.79 5.10
N GLU A 40 3.48 -9.05 4.87
CA GLU A 40 4.39 -10.20 4.81
C GLU A 40 5.51 -10.05 3.78
N TYR A 41 5.25 -9.43 2.64
CA TYR A 41 6.31 -9.22 1.64
C TYR A 41 7.37 -8.19 2.06
N PHE A 42 7.12 -7.41 3.12
CA PHE A 42 8.12 -6.54 3.75
C PHE A 42 9.02 -7.27 4.76
N GLU A 43 8.75 -8.54 5.09
CA GLU A 43 9.58 -9.27 6.06
C GLU A 43 11.05 -9.38 5.63
N CYS A 44 11.31 -9.27 4.32
CA CYS A 44 12.68 -9.15 3.82
C CYS A 44 13.46 -7.98 4.45
N PHE A 45 12.79 -6.91 4.90
CA PHE A 45 13.43 -5.76 5.54
C PHE A 45 14.05 -6.09 6.91
N GLU A 46 13.63 -7.16 7.57
CA GLU A 46 14.22 -7.60 8.84
C GLU A 46 15.73 -7.86 8.74
N ASN A 47 16.16 -8.39 7.59
CA ASN A 47 17.55 -8.70 7.32
C ASN A 47 18.42 -7.47 6.97
N PHE A 48 17.81 -6.36 6.60
CA PHE A 48 18.51 -5.17 6.10
C PHE A 48 18.38 -3.96 7.03
N LEU A 49 17.18 -3.63 7.46
CA LEU A 49 16.94 -2.42 8.25
C LEU A 49 17.34 -2.59 9.72
N GLY A 50 17.13 -3.78 10.28
CA GLY A 50 17.48 -4.09 11.67
C GLY A 50 18.96 -3.90 11.96
N PRO A 51 19.89 -4.49 11.19
CA PRO A 51 21.34 -4.30 11.36
C PRO A 51 21.79 -2.85 11.25
N GLU A 52 21.12 -2.02 10.46
CA GLU A 52 21.41 -0.58 10.29
C GLU A 52 20.80 0.28 11.43
N GLY A 53 20.19 -0.34 12.42
CA GLY A 53 19.58 0.38 13.55
C GLY A 53 18.34 1.18 13.18
N ILE A 54 17.69 0.86 12.08
CA ILE A 54 16.44 1.48 11.65
C ILE A 54 15.27 0.75 12.30
N GLU A 55 14.45 1.48 13.06
CA GLU A 55 13.18 0.94 13.57
C GLU A 55 12.14 1.00 12.46
N PHE A 56 11.45 -0.11 12.21
CA PHE A 56 10.34 -0.14 11.26
C PHE A 56 9.12 -0.85 11.86
N ILE A 57 7.96 -0.51 11.32
CA ILE A 57 6.67 -0.93 11.85
C ILE A 57 5.84 -1.47 10.71
N TYR A 58 5.55 -2.76 10.77
CA TYR A 58 4.53 -3.39 9.95
C TYR A 58 3.15 -2.93 10.38
N TYR A 59 2.28 -2.77 9.40
CA TYR A 59 0.92 -2.36 9.61
C TYR A 59 0.03 -3.01 8.55
N ASP A 60 -0.93 -3.80 8.99
CA ASP A 60 -2.00 -4.31 8.13
C ASP A 60 -3.14 -3.30 8.15
N GLN A 61 -3.45 -2.73 6.99
CA GLN A 61 -4.54 -1.77 6.82
C GLN A 61 -5.89 -2.47 7.09
N LEU A 62 -6.92 -1.71 7.47
CA LEU A 62 -8.26 -2.26 7.65
C LEU A 62 -8.70 -3.04 6.41
N GLY A 63 -9.21 -4.23 6.60
CA GLY A 63 -9.56 -5.16 5.53
C GLY A 63 -8.44 -6.12 5.13
N SER A 64 -7.26 -6.06 5.79
CA SER A 64 -6.08 -6.86 5.43
C SER A 64 -5.63 -7.75 6.60
N ALA A 65 -5.17 -8.95 6.26
CA ALA A 65 -4.50 -9.93 7.15
C ALA A 65 -5.03 -9.98 8.59
N TYR A 66 -4.24 -9.49 9.57
CA TYR A 66 -4.56 -9.56 10.99
C TYR A 66 -5.41 -8.39 11.51
N SER A 67 -5.79 -7.46 10.65
CA SER A 67 -6.72 -6.38 10.96
C SER A 67 -8.18 -6.82 10.79
N ASP A 68 -9.11 -6.08 11.40
CA ASP A 68 -10.53 -6.33 11.20
C ASP A 68 -10.92 -6.22 9.72
N GLN A 69 -11.88 -7.04 9.29
CA GLN A 69 -12.33 -7.13 7.89
C GLN A 69 -13.83 -6.85 7.79
N PRO A 70 -14.24 -5.58 7.93
CA PRO A 70 -15.66 -5.22 7.83
C PRO A 70 -16.21 -5.41 6.41
N LYS A 71 -17.50 -5.70 6.33
CA LYS A 71 -18.25 -5.85 5.06
C LYS A 71 -19.03 -4.57 4.73
N ASP A 72 -18.39 -3.43 4.82
CA ASP A 72 -19.00 -2.12 4.56
C ASP A 72 -18.23 -1.40 3.44
N ASP A 73 -18.81 -1.38 2.25
CA ASP A 73 -18.20 -0.83 1.06
C ASP A 73 -17.92 0.68 1.18
N SER A 74 -18.64 1.39 2.04
CA SER A 74 -18.39 2.83 2.27
C SER A 74 -17.04 3.13 2.91
N LEU A 75 -16.39 2.12 3.50
CA LEU A 75 -15.06 2.24 4.10
C LEU A 75 -13.92 2.20 3.08
N TRP A 76 -14.16 1.80 1.84
CA TRP A 76 -13.11 1.59 0.84
C TRP A 76 -12.85 2.84 -0.01
N VAL A 77 -12.60 3.96 0.66
CA VAL A 77 -12.24 5.25 0.04
C VAL A 77 -10.89 5.75 0.55
N THR A 78 -10.11 6.39 -0.31
CA THR A 78 -8.73 6.82 -0.02
C THR A 78 -8.65 7.72 1.20
N GLU A 79 -9.58 8.66 1.34
CA GLU A 79 -9.63 9.61 2.44
C GLU A 79 -9.74 8.92 3.80
N ARG A 80 -10.53 7.85 3.89
CA ARG A 80 -10.66 7.06 5.10
C ARG A 80 -9.35 6.35 5.46
N PHE A 81 -8.63 5.82 4.47
CA PHE A 81 -7.31 5.21 4.71
C PHE A 81 -6.28 6.24 5.16
N VAL A 82 -6.31 7.46 4.63
CA VAL A 82 -5.46 8.57 5.11
C VAL A 82 -5.71 8.87 6.59
N GLU A 83 -6.99 8.94 7.01
CA GLU A 83 -7.35 9.14 8.42
C GLU A 83 -6.94 7.95 9.30
N GLU A 84 -7.00 6.74 8.78
CA GLU A 84 -6.52 5.53 9.47
C GLU A 84 -5.01 5.62 9.74
N VAL A 85 -4.21 6.00 8.74
CA VAL A 85 -2.76 6.21 8.91
C VAL A 85 -2.47 7.25 9.99
N GLU A 86 -3.25 8.35 10.04
CA GLU A 86 -3.09 9.39 11.06
C GLU A 86 -3.40 8.83 12.46
N GLN A 87 -4.46 8.08 12.63
CA GLN A 87 -4.79 7.45 13.92
C GLN A 87 -3.73 6.44 14.35
N VAL A 88 -3.21 5.64 13.43
CA VAL A 88 -2.11 4.69 13.67
C VAL A 88 -0.85 5.44 14.08
N ARG A 89 -0.48 6.50 13.37
CA ARG A 89 0.66 7.37 13.70
C ARG A 89 0.58 7.89 15.14
N ILE A 90 -0.57 8.46 15.51
CA ILE A 90 -0.82 9.00 16.86
C ILE A 90 -0.67 7.90 17.90
N ALA A 91 -1.31 6.76 17.70
CA ALA A 91 -1.28 5.63 18.62
C ALA A 91 0.13 5.04 18.81
N LEU A 92 0.99 5.17 17.80
CA LEU A 92 2.39 4.70 17.83
C LEU A 92 3.37 5.75 18.35
N GLY A 93 2.92 6.99 18.63
CA GLY A 93 3.78 8.08 19.09
C GLY A 93 4.81 8.51 18.02
N LEU A 94 4.40 8.51 16.76
CA LEU A 94 5.22 8.96 15.64
C LEU A 94 4.99 10.45 15.37
N GLY A 95 6.04 11.19 15.09
CA GLY A 95 5.96 12.63 14.85
C GLY A 95 7.12 13.15 14.03
N ARG A 96 7.13 14.46 13.75
CA ARG A 96 8.11 15.12 12.87
C ARG A 96 9.56 14.78 13.16
N ASP A 97 9.90 14.47 14.40
CA ASP A 97 11.29 14.21 14.78
C ASP A 97 11.76 12.78 14.49
N ASN A 98 10.83 11.86 14.25
CA ASN A 98 11.15 10.43 14.10
C ASN A 98 10.38 9.69 13.03
N PHE A 99 9.35 10.29 12.41
CA PHE A 99 8.41 9.60 11.54
C PHE A 99 8.80 9.64 10.07
N TYR A 100 9.17 8.49 9.54
CA TYR A 100 9.30 8.23 8.11
C TYR A 100 8.13 7.35 7.65
N LEU A 101 7.51 7.71 6.53
CA LEU A 101 6.45 6.94 5.93
C LEU A 101 6.96 6.29 4.64
N TYR A 102 6.90 4.98 4.59
CA TYR A 102 7.23 4.20 3.40
C TYR A 102 5.96 3.63 2.80
N GLY A 103 5.75 3.80 1.51
CA GLY A 103 4.63 3.22 0.78
C GLY A 103 5.05 2.54 -0.51
N GLN A 104 4.55 1.34 -0.74
CA GLN A 104 4.78 0.58 -1.95
C GLN A 104 3.46 0.35 -2.69
N SER A 105 3.45 0.58 -4.03
CA SER A 105 2.26 0.41 -4.88
C SER A 105 1.08 1.23 -4.34
N TRP A 106 -0.10 0.64 -4.06
CA TRP A 106 -1.21 1.32 -3.38
C TRP A 106 -0.76 2.04 -2.10
N GLY A 107 0.09 1.42 -1.28
CA GLY A 107 0.66 2.08 -0.10
C GLY A 107 1.46 3.32 -0.45
N GLY A 108 2.07 3.38 -1.64
CA GLY A 108 2.75 4.57 -2.16
C GLY A 108 1.79 5.71 -2.49
N LEU A 109 0.65 5.40 -3.13
CA LEU A 109 -0.42 6.37 -3.34
C LEU A 109 -0.94 6.90 -2.00
N LEU A 110 -1.25 6.01 -1.08
CA LEU A 110 -1.71 6.37 0.26
C LEU A 110 -0.70 7.24 1.02
N ALA A 111 0.60 6.94 0.88
CA ALA A 111 1.67 7.73 1.50
C ALA A 111 1.76 9.14 0.90
N ILE A 112 1.56 9.29 -0.40
CA ILE A 112 1.50 10.60 -1.09
C ILE A 112 0.30 11.41 -0.59
N GLU A 113 -0.90 10.82 -0.58
CA GLU A 113 -2.12 11.48 -0.11
C GLU A 113 -2.00 11.90 1.37
N TYR A 114 -1.42 11.03 2.19
CA TYR A 114 -1.11 11.35 3.59
C TYR A 114 -0.15 12.54 3.69
N ALA A 115 0.93 12.54 2.92
CA ALA A 115 1.93 13.60 2.93
C ALA A 115 1.37 14.95 2.44
N LEU A 116 0.44 14.95 1.50
CA LEU A 116 -0.25 16.15 1.04
C LEU A 116 -1.18 16.72 2.13
N LYS A 117 -1.83 15.87 2.90
CA LYS A 117 -2.76 16.29 3.97
C LYS A 117 -2.06 16.65 5.27
N TYR A 118 -1.03 15.90 5.66
CA TYR A 118 -0.34 16.02 6.96
C TYR A 118 1.19 16.20 6.83
N PRO A 119 1.68 17.10 5.96
CA PRO A 119 3.12 17.25 5.71
C PRO A 119 3.94 17.59 6.96
N GLN A 120 3.31 18.28 7.91
CA GLN A 120 3.96 18.71 9.17
C GLN A 120 4.31 17.55 10.11
N ASN A 121 3.71 16.38 9.93
CA ASN A 121 3.93 15.22 10.80
C ASN A 121 5.14 14.37 10.34
N LEU A 122 5.54 14.51 9.08
CA LEU A 122 6.57 13.67 8.46
C LEU A 122 7.97 14.26 8.64
N LYS A 123 8.92 13.40 8.95
CA LYS A 123 10.34 13.65 8.81
C LYS A 123 10.85 13.30 7.41
N GLY A 124 10.27 12.30 6.79
CA GLY A 124 10.56 11.90 5.42
C GLY A 124 9.51 10.98 4.83
N LEU A 125 9.45 10.97 3.49
CA LEU A 125 8.58 10.15 2.68
C LEU A 125 9.42 9.28 1.74
N ILE A 126 9.11 8.00 1.68
CA ILE A 126 9.74 7.03 0.78
C ILE A 126 8.63 6.38 -0.05
N VAL A 127 8.69 6.56 -1.36
CA VAL A 127 7.71 6.00 -2.31
C VAL A 127 8.41 4.97 -3.18
N SER A 128 7.87 3.78 -3.24
CA SER A 128 8.43 2.66 -4.00
C SER A 128 7.38 2.07 -4.94
N ASN A 129 7.79 1.83 -6.19
CA ASN A 129 7.00 1.16 -7.23
C ASN A 129 5.57 1.75 -7.35
N MET A 130 5.49 3.08 -7.42
CA MET A 130 4.22 3.81 -7.53
C MET A 130 4.31 4.92 -8.57
N MET A 131 3.21 5.15 -9.28
CA MET A 131 3.03 6.27 -10.19
C MET A 131 2.47 7.50 -9.44
N SER A 132 2.85 8.70 -9.87
CA SER A 132 2.29 9.95 -9.35
C SER A 132 0.95 10.35 -9.99
N SER A 133 0.58 9.69 -11.08
CA SER A 133 -0.66 9.95 -11.82
C SER A 133 -1.21 8.66 -12.42
N VAL A 134 -2.34 8.20 -11.92
CA VAL A 134 -3.05 7.02 -12.46
C VAL A 134 -3.46 7.23 -13.92
N PRO A 135 -4.03 8.39 -14.34
CA PRO A 135 -4.35 8.62 -15.75
C PRO A 135 -3.13 8.59 -16.67
N ALA A 136 -2.00 9.20 -16.25
CA ALA A 136 -0.78 9.18 -17.07
C ALA A 136 -0.19 7.77 -17.17
N TYR A 137 -0.24 6.97 -16.10
CA TYR A 137 0.17 5.58 -16.14
C TYR A 137 -0.73 4.75 -17.07
N ALA A 138 -2.05 4.91 -16.97
CA ALA A 138 -2.99 4.21 -17.85
C ALA A 138 -2.73 4.52 -19.34
N GLU A 139 -2.50 5.79 -19.67
CA GLU A 139 -2.13 6.21 -21.03
C GLU A 139 -0.80 5.57 -21.49
N TYR A 140 0.21 5.55 -20.64
CA TYR A 140 1.49 4.89 -20.92
C TYR A 140 1.33 3.37 -21.12
N ALA A 141 0.56 2.73 -20.25
CA ALA A 141 0.27 1.30 -20.36
C ALA A 141 -0.42 0.98 -21.69
N GLU A 142 -1.42 1.76 -22.10
CA GLU A 142 -2.15 1.56 -23.33
C GLU A 142 -1.31 1.83 -24.59
N LYS A 143 -0.50 2.90 -24.58
CA LYS A 143 0.25 3.37 -25.77
C LYS A 143 1.62 2.71 -25.93
N VAL A 144 2.22 2.25 -24.84
CA VAL A 144 3.61 1.75 -24.84
C VAL A 144 3.71 0.30 -24.36
N LEU A 145 3.16 -0.02 -23.19
CA LEU A 145 3.37 -1.35 -22.61
C LEU A 145 2.53 -2.43 -23.32
N MET A 146 1.23 -2.18 -23.52
CA MET A 146 0.36 -3.12 -24.20
C MET A 146 0.78 -3.44 -25.64
N PRO A 147 1.16 -2.47 -26.48
CA PRO A 147 1.66 -2.77 -27.82
C PRO A 147 2.96 -3.57 -27.87
N ALA A 148 3.74 -3.56 -26.79
CA ALA A 148 4.97 -4.37 -26.69
C ALA A 148 4.71 -5.84 -26.32
N MET A 149 3.49 -6.17 -25.89
CA MET A 149 3.08 -7.55 -25.59
C MET A 149 2.98 -8.39 -26.88
N ASP A 150 3.05 -9.73 -26.72
CA ASP A 150 2.68 -10.64 -27.81
C ASP A 150 1.24 -10.35 -28.29
N PRO A 151 1.01 -10.19 -29.62
CA PRO A 151 -0.29 -9.80 -30.14
C PRO A 151 -1.44 -10.76 -29.78
N ALA A 152 -1.16 -12.08 -29.65
CA ALA A 152 -2.18 -13.06 -29.28
C ALA A 152 -2.54 -12.92 -27.79
N VAL A 153 -1.53 -12.69 -26.92
CA VAL A 153 -1.74 -12.42 -25.49
C VAL A 153 -2.52 -11.15 -25.29
N LEU A 154 -2.15 -10.07 -25.99
CA LEU A 154 -2.86 -8.79 -25.93
C LEU A 154 -4.33 -8.92 -26.36
N ALA A 155 -4.61 -9.68 -27.41
CA ALA A 155 -5.98 -9.91 -27.87
C ALA A 155 -6.82 -10.64 -26.82
N GLU A 156 -6.26 -11.63 -26.14
CA GLU A 156 -6.93 -12.37 -25.07
C GLU A 156 -7.18 -11.47 -23.83
N VAL A 157 -6.19 -10.68 -23.43
CA VAL A 157 -6.32 -9.70 -22.34
C VAL A 157 -7.46 -8.73 -22.63
N LYS A 158 -7.47 -8.09 -23.82
CA LYS A 158 -8.53 -7.16 -24.23
C LYS A 158 -9.92 -7.82 -24.28
N ALA A 159 -10.01 -9.08 -24.65
CA ALA A 159 -11.27 -9.82 -24.65
C ALA A 159 -11.81 -10.06 -23.22
N ILE A 160 -10.94 -10.27 -22.24
CA ILE A 160 -11.31 -10.40 -20.83
C ILE A 160 -11.77 -9.04 -20.26
N GLU A 161 -11.02 -7.98 -20.56
CA GLU A 161 -11.34 -6.60 -20.13
C GLU A 161 -12.67 -6.10 -20.70
N ALA A 162 -12.94 -6.38 -21.98
CA ALA A 162 -14.21 -6.03 -22.62
C ALA A 162 -15.43 -6.67 -21.94
N ARG A 163 -15.25 -7.85 -21.34
CA ARG A 163 -16.29 -8.53 -20.53
C ARG A 163 -16.31 -8.09 -19.07
N LYS A 164 -15.34 -7.25 -18.65
CA LYS A 164 -15.11 -6.88 -17.23
C LYS A 164 -14.91 -8.07 -16.30
N ASP A 165 -14.34 -9.15 -16.84
CA ASP A 165 -14.14 -10.42 -16.14
C ASP A 165 -12.77 -10.45 -15.41
N TYR A 166 -12.52 -9.42 -14.60
CA TYR A 166 -11.22 -9.23 -13.91
C TYR A 166 -10.92 -10.28 -12.83
N ALA A 167 -11.94 -11.05 -12.40
CA ALA A 167 -11.76 -12.17 -11.48
C ALA A 167 -11.32 -13.47 -12.18
N ASN A 168 -11.22 -13.49 -13.50
CA ASN A 168 -10.79 -14.63 -14.28
C ASN A 168 -9.30 -14.94 -13.98
N PRO A 169 -8.95 -16.15 -13.50
CA PRO A 169 -7.55 -16.50 -13.22
C PRO A 169 -6.63 -16.31 -14.43
N ARG A 170 -7.14 -16.55 -15.63
CA ARG A 170 -6.41 -16.39 -16.89
C ARG A 170 -5.93 -14.96 -17.12
N TYR A 171 -6.63 -13.95 -16.59
CA TYR A 171 -6.23 -12.56 -16.70
C TYR A 171 -4.85 -12.31 -16.08
N MET A 172 -4.65 -12.76 -14.86
CA MET A 172 -3.37 -12.64 -14.17
C MET A 172 -2.28 -13.55 -14.76
N GLU A 173 -2.62 -14.75 -15.23
CA GLU A 173 -1.68 -15.64 -15.91
C GLU A 173 -1.10 -15.00 -17.18
N LEU A 174 -1.87 -14.21 -17.90
CA LEU A 174 -1.42 -13.48 -19.09
C LEU A 174 -0.60 -12.24 -18.73
N LEU A 175 -1.04 -11.46 -17.73
CA LEU A 175 -0.39 -10.20 -17.36
C LEU A 175 0.94 -10.41 -16.65
N LEU A 176 1.05 -11.39 -15.74
CA LEU A 176 2.26 -11.58 -14.95
C LEU A 176 3.52 -11.76 -15.80
N PRO A 177 3.59 -12.70 -16.77
CA PRO A 177 4.78 -12.87 -17.58
C PRO A 177 4.98 -11.76 -18.62
N SER A 178 3.90 -11.20 -19.15
CA SER A 178 3.94 -10.33 -20.33
C SER A 178 4.02 -8.85 -20.01
N HIS A 179 3.64 -8.46 -18.81
CA HIS A 179 3.56 -7.07 -18.40
C HIS A 179 4.41 -6.77 -17.15
N TYR A 180 4.38 -7.64 -16.13
CA TYR A 180 5.04 -7.41 -14.86
C TYR A 180 6.46 -8.01 -14.73
N GLN A 181 6.89 -8.83 -15.68
CA GLN A 181 8.23 -9.47 -15.67
C GLN A 181 9.17 -8.96 -16.77
N GLN A 182 8.83 -7.87 -17.43
CA GLN A 182 9.69 -7.21 -18.43
C GLN A 182 10.60 -6.15 -17.81
#